data_7e87dd2d909fe9b9f52d764923b00345
#
_entry.id   7e87dd2d909fe9b9f52d764923b00345
#
_cell.length_a   1.000
_cell.length_b   1.000
_cell.length_c   1.000
_cell.angle_alpha   90.00
_cell.angle_beta   90.00
_cell.angle_gamma   90.00
#
_symmetry.space_group_name_H-M   'P 1'
#
loop_
_entity.id
_entity.type
_entity.pdbx_description
1 polymer ?
#
loop_
_entity_poly.entity_id
_entity_poly.type
_entity_poly.pdbx_seq_one_letter_code
_entity_poly.pdbx_strand_id
1 'polypeptide(L)'
;MPTATLVRLALLEARRGGLAWLALALIVLSTALAAFLSQVAITEGRALQVAVVGALLRAVAVFVVASHVIASIRREIDDKRLEMMLALPLSRTQQYLGRLAGYAASAICLSAAFALPLLLWAAAPAVAAWGISLACETALVAALALFFGITLAQFVPAFAATAGFYLLSRMMPTIQLVAASPLAEPSPLQDAARFSVDAVALLLPGLDAATRTEWLLYGTPGGAAFASVLAGLLGYGVLVIAAGLFDFHRRSL
;
A
#
# COMPACT_ATOMS: atom_id res chain seq x y z
N MET A 1 -17.97 4.58 -20.35
CA MET A 1 -18.57 3.28 -20.03
C MET A 1 -17.59 2.09 -19.97
N PRO A 2 -16.48 2.00 -20.74
CA PRO A 2 -15.57 0.84 -20.65
C PRO A 2 -14.81 0.71 -19.31
N THR A 3 -14.49 1.83 -18.64
CA THR A 3 -13.77 1.83 -17.35
C THR A 3 -14.58 1.16 -16.22
N ALA A 4 -15.89 1.42 -16.13
CA ALA A 4 -16.75 0.80 -15.12
C ALA A 4 -16.82 -0.74 -15.28
N THR A 5 -16.78 -1.23 -16.52
CA THR A 5 -16.78 -2.67 -16.81
C THR A 5 -15.44 -3.29 -16.38
N LEU A 6 -14.31 -2.60 -16.62
CA LEU A 6 -12.98 -3.06 -16.19
C LEU A 6 -12.87 -3.12 -14.66
N VAL A 7 -13.39 -2.11 -13.95
CA VAL A 7 -13.45 -2.11 -12.49
C VAL A 7 -14.29 -3.29 -11.97
N ARG A 8 -15.47 -3.51 -12.56
CA ARG A 8 -16.34 -4.64 -12.18
C ARG A 8 -15.66 -5.99 -12.42
N LEU A 9 -14.96 -6.15 -13.54
CA LEU A 9 -14.21 -7.37 -13.84
C LEU A 9 -13.09 -7.60 -12.83
N ALA A 10 -12.30 -6.57 -12.48
CA ALA A 10 -11.24 -6.68 -11.49
C ALA A 10 -11.77 -7.06 -10.10
N LEU A 11 -12.90 -6.49 -9.67
CA LEU A 11 -13.55 -6.86 -8.40
C LEU A 11 -14.07 -8.31 -8.41
N LEU A 12 -14.63 -8.77 -9.52
CA LEU A 12 -15.07 -10.16 -9.69
C LEU A 12 -13.87 -11.13 -9.70
N GLU A 13 -12.77 -10.74 -10.31
CA GLU A 13 -11.51 -11.50 -10.31
C GLU A 13 -10.92 -11.59 -8.89
N ALA A 14 -10.86 -10.48 -8.15
CA ALA A 14 -10.42 -10.44 -6.76
C ALA A 14 -11.27 -11.39 -5.88
N ARG A 15 -12.59 -11.40 -6.07
CA ARG A 15 -13.51 -12.30 -5.35
C ARG A 15 -13.30 -13.76 -5.73
N ARG A 16 -13.14 -14.08 -7.03
CA ARG A 16 -12.95 -15.47 -7.53
C ARG A 16 -11.53 -15.97 -7.28
N GLY A 17 -10.52 -15.08 -7.27
CA GLY A 17 -9.12 -15.39 -7.03
C GLY A 17 -8.77 -15.72 -5.58
N GLY A 18 -9.78 -15.83 -4.68
CA GLY A 18 -9.56 -16.19 -3.29
C GLY A 18 -9.14 -15.04 -2.37
N LEU A 19 -9.01 -13.80 -2.90
CA LEU A 19 -8.63 -12.63 -2.09
C LEU A 19 -9.61 -12.40 -0.93
N ALA A 20 -10.92 -12.60 -1.16
CA ALA A 20 -11.94 -12.45 -0.12
C ALA A 20 -11.79 -13.50 1.01
N TRP A 21 -11.49 -14.76 0.65
CA TRP A 21 -11.25 -15.81 1.62
C TRP A 21 -9.95 -15.60 2.39
N LEU A 22 -8.89 -15.14 1.72
CA LEU A 22 -7.64 -14.77 2.36
C LEU A 22 -7.85 -13.61 3.33
N ALA A 23 -8.58 -12.56 2.92
CA ALA A 23 -8.92 -11.43 3.80
C ALA A 23 -9.70 -11.89 5.03
N LEU A 24 -10.71 -12.75 4.86
CA LEU A 24 -11.49 -13.31 5.97
C LEU A 24 -10.60 -14.12 6.93
N ALA A 25 -9.75 -14.99 6.41
CA ALA A 25 -8.82 -15.78 7.21
C ALA A 25 -7.87 -14.90 8.03
N LEU A 26 -7.35 -13.83 7.42
CA LEU A 26 -6.46 -12.87 8.09
C LEU A 26 -7.19 -12.05 9.15
N ILE A 27 -8.44 -11.67 8.93
CA ILE A 27 -9.30 -11.01 9.94
C ILE A 27 -9.53 -11.95 11.12
N VAL A 28 -9.89 -13.20 10.87
CA VAL A 28 -10.10 -14.19 11.94
C VAL A 28 -8.80 -14.42 12.73
N LEU A 29 -7.67 -14.59 12.03
CA LEU A 29 -6.36 -14.79 12.65
C LEU A 29 -5.95 -13.58 13.51
N SER A 30 -6.13 -12.35 12.98
CA SER A 30 -5.79 -11.13 13.72
C SER A 30 -6.68 -10.93 14.95
N THR A 31 -7.98 -11.28 14.86
CA THR A 31 -8.91 -11.23 15.98
C THR A 31 -8.56 -12.30 17.04
N ALA A 32 -8.18 -13.50 16.62
CA ALA A 32 -7.71 -14.55 17.53
C ALA A 32 -6.40 -14.13 18.24
N LEU A 33 -5.47 -13.52 17.51
CA LEU A 33 -4.25 -12.95 18.10
C LEU A 33 -4.56 -11.86 19.12
N ALA A 34 -5.50 -10.96 18.81
CA ALA A 34 -5.94 -9.93 19.76
C ALA A 34 -6.52 -10.55 21.05
N ALA A 35 -7.35 -11.58 20.92
CA ALA A 35 -7.91 -12.31 22.08
C ALA A 35 -6.81 -12.98 22.91
N PHE A 36 -5.81 -13.56 22.27
CA PHE A 36 -4.65 -14.13 22.97
C PHE A 36 -3.86 -13.05 23.72
N LEU A 37 -3.55 -11.92 23.06
CA LEU A 37 -2.82 -10.81 23.68
C LEU A 37 -3.53 -10.24 24.91
N SER A 38 -4.86 -10.26 24.95
CA SER A 38 -5.62 -9.79 26.11
C SER A 38 -5.42 -10.64 27.36
N GLN A 39 -5.07 -11.91 27.19
CA GLN A 39 -4.83 -12.83 28.32
C GLN A 39 -3.39 -12.75 28.83
N VAL A 40 -2.45 -12.34 27.98
CA VAL A 40 -1.02 -12.25 28.33
C VAL A 40 -0.67 -10.88 28.91
N ALA A 41 -1.37 -9.83 28.50
CA ALA A 41 -1.09 -8.47 28.95
C ALA A 41 -1.65 -8.23 30.35
N ILE A 42 -0.77 -7.99 31.32
CA ILE A 42 -1.12 -7.70 32.73
C ILE A 42 -1.65 -6.26 32.87
N THR A 43 -1.10 -5.34 32.09
CA THR A 43 -1.48 -3.92 32.06
C THR A 43 -1.65 -3.47 30.61
N GLU A 44 -2.59 -2.52 30.35
CA GLU A 44 -2.82 -1.92 29.02
C GLU A 44 -3.15 -2.91 27.89
N GLY A 45 -3.77 -4.05 28.20
CA GLY A 45 -4.08 -5.09 27.21
C GLY A 45 -4.79 -4.56 25.97
N ARG A 46 -5.71 -3.59 26.12
CA ARG A 46 -6.44 -3.00 25.00
C ARG A 46 -5.54 -2.17 24.08
N ALA A 47 -4.62 -1.39 24.63
CA ALA A 47 -3.68 -0.60 23.86
C ALA A 47 -2.73 -1.50 23.06
N LEU A 48 -2.22 -2.56 23.70
CA LEU A 48 -1.38 -3.56 23.06
C LEU A 48 -2.12 -4.29 21.91
N GLN A 49 -3.37 -4.70 22.14
CA GLN A 49 -4.21 -5.34 21.12
C GLN A 49 -4.35 -4.45 19.88
N VAL A 50 -4.77 -3.19 20.08
CA VAL A 50 -4.96 -2.23 18.99
C VAL A 50 -3.66 -1.95 18.25
N ALA A 51 -2.54 -1.77 18.98
CA ALA A 51 -1.24 -1.50 18.40
C ALA A 51 -0.74 -2.64 17.51
N VAL A 52 -0.76 -3.87 18.04
CA VAL A 52 -0.25 -5.05 17.33
C VAL A 52 -1.16 -5.40 16.14
N VAL A 53 -2.48 -5.45 16.37
CA VAL A 53 -3.43 -5.82 15.31
C VAL A 53 -3.46 -4.77 14.21
N GLY A 54 -3.47 -3.47 14.55
CA GLY A 54 -3.43 -2.40 13.56
C GLY A 54 -2.15 -2.43 12.72
N ALA A 55 -0.99 -2.62 13.34
CA ALA A 55 0.28 -2.74 12.62
C ALA A 55 0.33 -3.99 11.72
N LEU A 56 -0.15 -5.13 12.21
CA LEU A 56 -0.20 -6.38 11.46
C LEU A 56 -1.14 -6.28 10.26
N LEU A 57 -2.38 -5.82 10.46
CA LEU A 57 -3.37 -5.68 9.39
C LEU A 57 -2.88 -4.73 8.28
N ARG A 58 -2.22 -3.62 8.66
CA ARG A 58 -1.59 -2.72 7.68
C ARG A 58 -0.52 -3.42 6.86
N ALA A 59 0.45 -4.07 7.52
CA ALA A 59 1.52 -4.77 6.83
C ALA A 59 0.95 -5.84 5.88
N VAL A 60 0.04 -6.65 6.38
CA VAL A 60 -0.63 -7.69 5.60
C VAL A 60 -1.41 -7.10 4.42
N ALA A 61 -2.15 -6.00 4.61
CA ALA A 61 -2.90 -5.35 3.54
C ALA A 61 -1.99 -4.95 2.37
N VAL A 62 -0.85 -4.33 2.68
CA VAL A 62 0.13 -3.89 1.68
C VAL A 62 0.69 -5.08 0.88
N PHE A 63 1.15 -6.14 1.56
CA PHE A 63 1.72 -7.30 0.89
C PHE A 63 0.68 -8.11 0.11
N VAL A 64 -0.55 -8.21 0.61
CA VAL A 64 -1.65 -8.88 -0.10
C VAL A 64 -2.05 -8.12 -1.36
N VAL A 65 -2.17 -6.78 -1.28
CA VAL A 65 -2.47 -5.95 -2.46
C VAL A 65 -1.34 -6.04 -3.48
N ALA A 66 -0.08 -5.90 -3.06
CA ALA A 66 1.07 -6.00 -3.97
C ALA A 66 1.12 -7.34 -4.70
N SER A 67 0.98 -8.46 -3.96
CA SER A 67 1.00 -9.80 -4.54
C SER A 67 -0.20 -10.05 -5.46
N HIS A 68 -1.40 -9.58 -5.08
CA HIS A 68 -2.61 -9.72 -5.90
C HIS A 68 -2.46 -9.00 -7.24
N VAL A 69 -2.05 -7.73 -7.22
CA VAL A 69 -1.90 -6.92 -8.43
C VAL A 69 -0.85 -7.51 -9.37
N ILE A 70 0.33 -7.86 -8.83
CA ILE A 70 1.41 -8.43 -9.64
C ILE A 70 1.01 -9.79 -10.21
N ALA A 71 0.39 -10.67 -9.41
CA ALA A 71 -0.07 -11.97 -9.88
C ALA A 71 -1.16 -11.85 -10.96
N SER A 72 -2.08 -10.87 -10.82
CA SER A 72 -3.13 -10.65 -11.80
C SER A 72 -2.57 -10.14 -13.11
N ILE A 73 -1.74 -9.08 -13.10
CA ILE A 73 -1.17 -8.53 -14.33
C ILE A 73 -0.22 -9.52 -15.03
N ARG A 74 0.54 -10.31 -14.26
CA ARG A 74 1.41 -11.35 -14.83
C ARG A 74 0.61 -12.44 -15.52
N ARG A 75 -0.48 -12.91 -14.91
CA ARG A 75 -1.39 -13.87 -15.58
C ARG A 75 -1.98 -13.31 -16.87
N GLU A 76 -2.39 -12.03 -16.88
CA GLU A 76 -2.89 -11.39 -18.11
C GLU A 76 -1.84 -11.35 -19.22
N ILE A 77 -0.58 -11.12 -18.87
CA ILE A 77 0.54 -11.11 -19.82
C ILE A 77 0.82 -12.53 -20.34
N ASP A 78 0.95 -13.49 -19.43
CA ASP A 78 1.31 -14.88 -19.74
C ASP A 78 0.20 -15.57 -20.57
N ASP A 79 -1.08 -15.28 -20.29
CA ASP A 79 -2.24 -15.76 -21.05
C ASP A 79 -2.48 -15.02 -22.39
N LYS A 80 -1.61 -14.05 -22.76
CA LYS A 80 -1.76 -13.18 -23.94
C LYS A 80 -3.07 -12.38 -23.99
N ARG A 81 -3.78 -12.30 -22.86
CA ARG A 81 -5.02 -11.51 -22.74
C ARG A 81 -4.75 -10.02 -22.94
N LEU A 82 -3.57 -9.56 -22.55
CA LEU A 82 -3.13 -8.19 -22.74
C LEU A 82 -3.07 -7.83 -24.22
N GLU A 83 -2.52 -8.72 -25.05
CA GLU A 83 -2.44 -8.53 -26.53
C GLU A 83 -3.83 -8.49 -27.16
N MET A 84 -4.74 -9.40 -26.73
CA MET A 84 -6.13 -9.40 -27.22
C MET A 84 -6.90 -8.13 -26.81
N MET A 85 -6.64 -7.59 -25.62
CA MET A 85 -7.24 -6.32 -25.19
C MET A 85 -6.66 -5.10 -25.93
N LEU A 86 -5.41 -5.15 -26.35
CA LEU A 86 -4.80 -4.10 -27.19
C LEU A 86 -5.38 -4.06 -28.62
N ALA A 87 -5.97 -5.16 -29.07
CA ALA A 87 -6.70 -5.22 -30.35
C ALA A 87 -8.09 -4.55 -30.27
N LEU A 88 -8.62 -4.26 -29.07
CA LEU A 88 -9.86 -3.52 -28.92
C LEU A 88 -9.66 -2.03 -29.23
N PRO A 89 -10.70 -1.31 -29.72
CA PRO A 89 -10.61 0.12 -30.03
C PRO A 89 -10.59 1.00 -28.76
N LEU A 90 -9.67 0.71 -27.83
CA LEU A 90 -9.45 1.45 -26.59
C LEU A 90 -8.04 2.06 -26.62
N SER A 91 -7.90 3.31 -26.19
CA SER A 91 -6.57 3.92 -26.06
C SER A 91 -5.75 3.19 -24.96
N ARG A 92 -4.42 3.14 -25.15
CA ARG A 92 -3.50 2.55 -24.17
C ARG A 92 -3.67 3.17 -22.77
N THR A 93 -3.88 4.48 -22.72
CA THR A 93 -4.17 5.21 -21.45
C THR A 93 -5.43 4.70 -20.77
N GLN A 94 -6.53 4.51 -21.52
CA GLN A 94 -7.79 3.99 -20.95
C GLN A 94 -7.64 2.57 -20.42
N GLN A 95 -6.85 1.74 -21.08
CA GLN A 95 -6.58 0.38 -20.62
C GLN A 95 -5.76 0.37 -19.32
N TYR A 96 -4.69 1.17 -19.25
CA TYR A 96 -3.86 1.28 -18.04
C TYR A 96 -4.67 1.82 -16.85
N LEU A 97 -5.34 2.97 -17.04
CA LEU A 97 -6.15 3.60 -15.98
C LEU A 97 -7.34 2.75 -15.56
N GLY A 98 -7.96 2.03 -16.49
CA GLY A 98 -9.06 1.13 -16.18
C GLY A 98 -8.63 -0.04 -15.28
N ARG A 99 -7.45 -0.64 -15.53
CA ARG A 99 -6.87 -1.66 -14.66
C ARG A 99 -6.49 -1.10 -13.31
N LEU A 100 -5.78 0.02 -13.31
CA LEU A 100 -5.41 0.69 -12.06
C LEU A 100 -6.62 1.01 -11.20
N ALA A 101 -7.68 1.54 -11.79
CA ALA A 101 -8.93 1.81 -11.07
C ALA A 101 -9.55 0.53 -10.48
N GLY A 102 -9.49 -0.58 -11.20
CA GLY A 102 -9.93 -1.89 -10.72
C GLY A 102 -9.12 -2.39 -9.52
N TYR A 103 -7.79 -2.31 -9.61
CA TYR A 103 -6.90 -2.71 -8.52
C TYR A 103 -7.01 -1.77 -7.31
N ALA A 104 -7.12 -0.46 -7.53
CA ALA A 104 -7.37 0.50 -6.47
C ALA A 104 -8.71 0.25 -5.77
N ALA A 105 -9.76 -0.06 -6.51
CA ALA A 105 -11.06 -0.42 -5.92
C ALA A 105 -10.96 -1.69 -5.04
N SER A 106 -10.25 -2.73 -5.49
CA SER A 106 -10.02 -3.94 -4.68
C SER A 106 -9.19 -3.65 -3.43
N ALA A 107 -8.18 -2.78 -3.53
CA ALA A 107 -7.35 -2.35 -2.41
C ALA A 107 -8.18 -1.56 -1.37
N ILE A 108 -9.05 -0.65 -1.82
CA ILE A 108 -9.96 0.12 -0.95
C ILE A 108 -10.93 -0.83 -0.23
N CYS A 109 -11.53 -1.78 -0.95
CA CYS A 109 -12.43 -2.78 -0.34
C CYS A 109 -11.71 -3.63 0.72
N LEU A 110 -10.48 -4.05 0.46
CA LEU A 110 -9.66 -4.80 1.42
C LEU A 110 -9.32 -3.96 2.65
N SER A 111 -8.93 -2.71 2.46
CA SER A 111 -8.62 -1.77 3.54
C SER A 111 -9.84 -1.51 4.42
N ALA A 112 -11.02 -1.33 3.82
CA ALA A 112 -12.27 -1.19 4.56
C ALA A 112 -12.58 -2.45 5.37
N ALA A 113 -12.41 -3.65 4.78
CA ALA A 113 -12.63 -4.92 5.47
C ALA A 113 -11.67 -5.09 6.67
N PHE A 114 -10.41 -4.66 6.54
CA PHE A 114 -9.42 -4.74 7.63
C PHE A 114 -9.60 -3.68 8.70
N ALA A 115 -10.26 -2.55 8.40
CA ALA A 115 -10.62 -1.55 9.39
C ALA A 115 -11.77 -2.00 10.31
N LEU A 116 -12.72 -2.82 9.80
CA LEU A 116 -13.91 -3.22 10.56
C LEU A 116 -13.61 -3.90 11.91
N PRO A 117 -12.70 -4.88 12.02
CA PRO A 117 -12.44 -5.53 13.33
C PRO A 117 -11.84 -4.58 14.35
N LEU A 118 -11.16 -3.52 13.95
CA LEU A 118 -10.59 -2.53 14.89
C LEU A 118 -11.68 -1.74 15.65
N LEU A 119 -12.92 -1.70 15.15
CA LEU A 119 -14.06 -1.10 15.85
C LEU A 119 -14.38 -1.80 17.17
N LEU A 120 -13.91 -3.03 17.37
CA LEU A 120 -14.07 -3.75 18.64
C LEU A 120 -13.24 -3.12 19.78
N TRP A 121 -12.14 -2.45 19.41
CA TRP A 121 -11.15 -1.98 20.41
C TRP A 121 -10.86 -0.48 20.33
N ALA A 122 -11.12 0.19 19.20
CA ALA A 122 -10.83 1.60 18.99
C ALA A 122 -12.09 2.40 18.63
N ALA A 123 -12.03 3.73 18.84
CA ALA A 123 -13.14 4.63 18.55
C ALA A 123 -13.41 4.72 17.04
N ALA A 124 -14.67 4.76 16.64
CA ALA A 124 -15.08 4.80 15.23
C ALA A 124 -14.40 5.91 14.39
N PRO A 125 -14.26 7.17 14.85
CA PRO A 125 -13.58 8.20 14.07
C PRO A 125 -12.08 7.90 13.87
N ALA A 126 -11.41 7.30 14.85
CA ALA A 126 -10.01 6.90 14.75
C ALA A 126 -9.83 5.76 13.73
N VAL A 127 -10.72 4.75 13.78
CA VAL A 127 -10.76 3.65 12.81
C VAL A 127 -11.05 4.16 11.40
N ALA A 128 -11.96 5.13 11.26
CA ALA A 128 -12.27 5.72 9.96
C ALA A 128 -11.06 6.48 9.37
N ALA A 129 -10.37 7.31 10.17
CA ALA A 129 -9.16 8.01 9.73
C ALA A 129 -8.05 7.03 9.34
N TRP A 130 -7.82 6.00 10.15
CA TRP A 130 -6.86 4.94 9.89
C TRP A 130 -7.21 4.16 8.61
N GLY A 131 -8.47 3.77 8.44
CA GLY A 131 -8.96 3.03 7.28
C GLY A 131 -8.88 3.82 5.97
N ILE A 132 -9.20 5.12 5.99
CA ILE A 132 -9.07 6.02 4.83
C ILE A 132 -7.59 6.15 4.45
N SER A 133 -6.71 6.35 5.42
CA SER A 133 -5.27 6.43 5.16
C SER A 133 -4.73 5.11 4.62
N LEU A 134 -5.16 3.96 5.16
CA LEU A 134 -4.80 2.63 4.64
C LEU A 134 -5.29 2.44 3.20
N ALA A 135 -6.49 2.91 2.87
CA ALA A 135 -7.01 2.82 1.51
C ALA A 135 -6.17 3.63 0.52
N CYS A 136 -5.73 4.84 0.88
CA CYS A 136 -4.82 5.64 0.06
C CYS A 136 -3.44 4.99 -0.07
N GLU A 137 -2.89 4.46 1.03
CA GLU A 137 -1.60 3.76 1.07
C GLU A 137 -1.63 2.52 0.19
N THR A 138 -2.64 1.67 0.31
CA THR A 138 -2.79 0.46 -0.50
C THR A 138 -3.11 0.75 -1.97
N ALA A 139 -3.83 1.83 -2.28
CA ALA A 139 -4.03 2.29 -3.64
C ALA A 139 -2.72 2.76 -4.29
N LEU A 140 -1.85 3.44 -3.54
CA LEU A 140 -0.49 3.78 -3.99
C LEU A 140 0.35 2.52 -4.25
N VAL A 141 0.29 1.55 -3.33
CA VAL A 141 0.97 0.25 -3.49
C VAL A 141 0.44 -0.50 -4.71
N ALA A 142 -0.87 -0.45 -4.99
CA ALA A 142 -1.44 -1.04 -6.21
C ALA A 142 -0.90 -0.38 -7.48
N ALA A 143 -0.69 0.94 -7.49
CA ALA A 143 -0.08 1.65 -8.61
C ALA A 143 1.40 1.26 -8.80
N LEU A 144 2.18 1.16 -7.73
CA LEU A 144 3.57 0.68 -7.75
C LEU A 144 3.65 -0.78 -8.22
N ALA A 145 2.78 -1.64 -7.69
CA ALA A 145 2.72 -3.05 -8.06
C ALA A 145 2.35 -3.24 -9.54
N LEU A 146 1.43 -2.43 -10.07
CA LEU A 146 1.10 -2.42 -11.49
C LEU A 146 2.29 -1.96 -12.33
N PHE A 147 2.97 -0.88 -11.93
CA PHE A 147 4.16 -0.36 -12.60
C PHE A 147 5.26 -1.43 -12.66
N PHE A 148 5.69 -1.97 -11.53
CA PHE A 148 6.73 -3.00 -11.49
C PHE A 148 6.27 -4.33 -12.12
N GLY A 149 5.00 -4.69 -11.99
CA GLY A 149 4.43 -5.89 -12.61
C GLY A 149 4.44 -5.85 -14.13
N ILE A 150 4.31 -4.67 -14.74
CA ILE A 150 4.47 -4.46 -16.17
C ILE A 150 5.96 -4.38 -16.54
N THR A 151 6.76 -3.65 -15.75
CA THR A 151 8.16 -3.34 -16.05
C THR A 151 9.06 -4.56 -15.93
N LEU A 152 8.87 -5.38 -14.92
CA LEU A 152 9.70 -6.56 -14.65
C LEU A 152 9.04 -7.84 -15.19
N ALA A 153 9.86 -8.68 -15.83
CA ALA A 153 9.35 -9.86 -16.55
C ALA A 153 8.83 -10.99 -15.65
N GLN A 154 9.16 -10.98 -14.37
CA GLN A 154 8.87 -12.08 -13.44
C GLN A 154 8.16 -11.56 -12.19
N PHE A 155 7.36 -12.45 -11.53
CA PHE A 155 6.65 -12.12 -10.29
C PHE A 155 7.58 -11.73 -9.15
N VAL A 156 8.62 -12.54 -8.89
CA VAL A 156 9.49 -12.36 -7.73
C VAL A 156 10.23 -11.01 -7.73
N PRO A 157 10.92 -10.61 -8.80
CA PRO A 157 11.57 -9.29 -8.83
C PRO A 157 10.58 -8.13 -8.78
N ALA A 158 9.39 -8.24 -9.40
CA ALA A 158 8.36 -7.21 -9.32
C ALA A 158 7.83 -7.04 -7.89
N PHE A 159 7.59 -8.16 -7.19
CA PHE A 159 7.17 -8.15 -5.81
C PHE A 159 8.26 -7.61 -4.89
N ALA A 160 9.52 -8.06 -5.06
CA ALA A 160 10.65 -7.59 -4.28
C ALA A 160 10.90 -6.08 -4.46
N ALA A 161 10.77 -5.57 -5.70
CA ALA A 161 10.89 -4.14 -5.98
C ALA A 161 9.77 -3.33 -5.30
N THR A 162 8.51 -3.79 -5.39
CA THR A 162 7.36 -3.15 -4.75
C THR A 162 7.51 -3.14 -3.22
N ALA A 163 7.83 -4.30 -2.65
CA ALA A 163 8.00 -4.47 -1.20
C ALA A 163 9.20 -3.68 -0.68
N GLY A 164 10.33 -3.74 -1.38
CA GLY A 164 11.54 -2.99 -1.03
C GLY A 164 11.32 -1.49 -1.08
N PHE A 165 10.64 -0.99 -2.12
CA PHE A 165 10.28 0.41 -2.22
C PHE A 165 9.36 0.85 -1.08
N TYR A 166 8.33 0.06 -0.77
CA TYR A 166 7.43 0.32 0.35
C TYR A 166 8.16 0.36 1.70
N LEU A 167 8.96 -0.66 1.99
CA LEU A 167 9.71 -0.74 3.25
C LEU A 167 10.72 0.38 3.37
N LEU A 168 11.45 0.70 2.30
CA LEU A 168 12.41 1.80 2.30
C LEU A 168 11.72 3.14 2.58
N SER A 169 10.60 3.42 1.89
CA SER A 169 9.80 4.63 2.11
C SER A 169 9.28 4.74 3.55
N ARG A 170 8.91 3.61 4.15
CA ARG A 170 8.38 3.56 5.52
C ARG A 170 9.46 3.75 6.57
N MET A 171 10.65 3.23 6.32
CA MET A 171 11.79 3.29 7.25
C MET A 171 12.65 4.53 7.07
N MET A 172 12.41 5.33 6.03
CA MET A 172 13.26 6.46 5.67
C MET A 172 13.49 7.45 6.81
N PRO A 173 12.47 7.86 7.61
CA PRO A 173 12.70 8.77 8.74
C PRO A 173 13.61 8.17 9.82
N THR A 174 13.52 6.86 10.06
CA THR A 174 14.40 6.16 10.99
C THR A 174 15.84 6.16 10.45
N ILE A 175 16.03 5.93 9.17
CA ILE A 175 17.35 5.96 8.51
C ILE A 175 17.93 7.38 8.59
N GLN A 176 17.13 8.42 8.33
CA GLN A 176 17.54 9.81 8.47
C GLN A 176 17.94 10.15 9.90
N LEU A 177 17.18 9.67 10.89
CA LEU A 177 17.50 9.88 12.30
C LEU A 177 18.83 9.24 12.68
N VAL A 178 19.11 8.04 12.18
CA VAL A 178 20.41 7.36 12.40
C VAL A 178 21.55 8.10 11.69
N ALA A 179 21.33 8.55 10.45
CA ALA A 179 22.34 9.31 9.69
C ALA A 179 22.63 10.68 10.31
N ALA A 180 21.66 11.28 11.01
CA ALA A 180 21.80 12.56 11.73
C ALA A 180 22.27 12.39 13.19
N SER A 181 22.61 11.16 13.62
CA SER A 181 22.96 10.87 15.02
C SER A 181 24.13 11.73 15.50
N PRO A 182 24.00 12.41 16.67
CA PRO A 182 25.08 13.22 17.26
C PRO A 182 26.20 12.36 17.85
N LEU A 183 26.04 11.03 17.89
CA LEU A 183 27.07 10.11 18.42
C LEU A 183 28.14 9.76 17.39
N ALA A 184 27.97 10.14 16.14
CA ALA A 184 28.98 9.94 15.12
C ALA A 184 29.91 11.17 15.08
N GLU A 185 31.21 10.93 15.02
CA GLU A 185 32.18 12.03 14.90
C GLU A 185 31.97 12.81 13.59
N PRO A 186 31.98 14.14 13.61
CA PRO A 186 31.86 14.95 12.41
C PRO A 186 32.96 14.59 11.40
N SER A 187 32.56 14.02 10.27
CA SER A 187 33.52 13.66 9.21
C SER A 187 32.91 13.95 7.84
N PRO A 188 33.73 14.27 6.82
CA PRO A 188 33.24 14.49 5.46
C PRO A 188 32.47 13.29 4.90
N LEU A 189 32.80 12.08 5.36
CA LEU A 189 32.06 10.85 4.97
C LEU A 189 30.65 10.81 5.54
N GLN A 190 30.48 11.27 6.78
CA GLN A 190 29.17 11.34 7.43
C GLN A 190 28.27 12.39 6.76
N ASP A 191 28.84 13.56 6.41
CA ASP A 191 28.10 14.60 5.70
C ASP A 191 27.64 14.10 4.31
N ALA A 192 28.51 13.38 3.60
CA ALA A 192 28.16 12.75 2.32
C ALA A 192 27.08 11.66 2.48
N ALA A 193 27.17 10.84 3.52
CA ALA A 193 26.14 9.81 3.81
C ALA A 193 24.79 10.45 4.14
N ARG A 194 24.78 11.49 4.98
CA ARG A 194 23.56 12.25 5.31
C ARG A 194 22.95 12.89 4.08
N PHE A 195 23.74 13.57 3.26
CA PHE A 195 23.28 14.15 2.00
C PHE A 195 22.66 13.10 1.07
N SER A 196 23.29 11.92 0.95
CA SER A 196 22.80 10.82 0.13
C SER A 196 21.45 10.28 0.64
N VAL A 197 21.30 10.12 1.95
CA VAL A 197 20.05 9.69 2.60
C VAL A 197 18.95 10.71 2.38
N ASP A 198 19.24 12.01 2.57
CA ASP A 198 18.28 13.09 2.37
C ASP A 198 17.86 13.20 0.89
N ALA A 199 18.77 13.03 -0.05
CA ALA A 199 18.46 12.99 -1.47
C ALA A 199 17.54 11.82 -1.85
N VAL A 200 17.76 10.63 -1.28
CA VAL A 200 16.87 9.48 -1.48
C VAL A 200 15.52 9.73 -0.83
N ALA A 201 15.48 10.36 0.34
CA ALA A 201 14.24 10.69 1.04
C ALA A 201 13.32 11.62 0.22
N LEU A 202 13.89 12.53 -0.57
CA LEU A 202 13.12 13.40 -1.47
C LEU A 202 12.42 12.63 -2.62
N LEU A 203 12.96 11.47 -2.99
CA LEU A 203 12.41 10.63 -4.06
C LEU A 203 11.35 9.65 -3.56
N LEU A 204 11.17 9.50 -2.25
CA LEU A 204 10.28 8.52 -1.65
C LEU A 204 9.03 9.21 -1.05
N PRO A 205 7.86 8.55 -1.10
CA PRO A 205 6.68 9.05 -0.41
C PRO A 205 6.85 8.94 1.11
N GLY A 206 6.38 9.92 1.87
CA GLY A 206 6.39 9.90 3.34
C GLY A 206 5.36 8.91 3.91
N LEU A 207 5.59 7.61 3.73
CA LEU A 207 4.67 6.57 4.18
C LEU A 207 4.65 6.40 5.71
N ASP A 208 5.66 6.89 6.40
CA ASP A 208 5.72 6.88 7.87
C ASP A 208 4.62 7.71 8.52
N ALA A 209 4.22 8.81 7.87
CA ALA A 209 3.13 9.65 8.31
C ALA A 209 1.74 9.04 8.09
N ALA A 210 1.64 8.06 7.15
CA ALA A 210 0.39 7.40 6.81
C ALA A 210 0.06 6.25 7.77
N THR A 211 -1.22 6.00 7.98
CA THR A 211 -1.78 4.83 8.69
C THR A 211 -1.06 4.55 10.00
N ARG A 212 -0.88 5.60 10.82
CA ARG A 212 -0.21 5.48 12.12
C ARG A 212 -1.11 4.75 13.10
N THR A 213 -0.55 3.77 13.79
CA THR A 213 -1.25 3.04 14.85
C THR A 213 -1.59 3.93 16.05
N GLU A 214 -0.80 4.99 16.26
CA GLU A 214 -1.03 6.01 17.27
C GLU A 214 -2.42 6.66 17.17
N TRP A 215 -2.96 6.80 15.96
CA TRP A 215 -4.31 7.35 15.76
C TRP A 215 -5.41 6.47 16.39
N LEU A 216 -5.18 5.17 16.41
CA LEU A 216 -6.10 4.23 17.03
C LEU A 216 -6.05 4.28 18.57
N LEU A 217 -4.89 4.68 19.12
CA LEU A 217 -4.66 4.73 20.59
C LEU A 217 -5.00 6.08 21.19
N TYR A 218 -4.51 7.16 20.56
CA TYR A 218 -4.54 8.51 21.12
C TYR A 218 -5.55 9.43 20.45
N GLY A 219 -6.25 8.96 19.43
CA GLY A 219 -7.27 9.69 18.71
C GLY A 219 -6.85 10.17 17.34
N THR A 220 -7.79 10.76 16.61
CA THR A 220 -7.60 11.19 15.23
C THR A 220 -6.59 12.33 15.12
N PRO A 221 -5.78 12.37 14.06
CA PRO A 221 -4.91 13.50 13.77
C PRO A 221 -5.75 14.76 13.51
N GLY A 222 -5.18 15.94 13.75
CA GLY A 222 -5.83 17.19 13.38
C GLY A 222 -6.15 17.24 11.89
N GLY A 223 -7.29 17.83 11.52
CA GLY A 223 -7.80 17.80 10.14
C GLY A 223 -6.79 18.27 9.09
N ALA A 224 -6.02 19.34 9.37
CA ALA A 224 -4.98 19.84 8.47
C ALA A 224 -3.82 18.85 8.30
N ALA A 225 -3.36 18.22 9.40
CA ALA A 225 -2.30 17.22 9.36
C ALA A 225 -2.76 15.97 8.61
N PHE A 226 -3.99 15.54 8.81
CA PHE A 226 -4.56 14.41 8.06
C PHE A 226 -4.65 14.71 6.55
N ALA A 227 -5.16 15.90 6.21
CA ALA A 227 -5.26 16.32 4.82
C ALA A 227 -3.90 16.41 4.12
N SER A 228 -2.84 16.87 4.80
CA SER A 228 -1.48 16.93 4.24
C SER A 228 -0.92 15.54 3.95
N VAL A 229 -1.16 14.55 4.83
CA VAL A 229 -0.75 13.16 4.61
C VAL A 229 -1.45 12.58 3.38
N LEU A 230 -2.78 12.75 3.27
CA LEU A 230 -3.52 12.26 2.11
C LEU A 230 -3.09 12.94 0.82
N ALA A 231 -2.89 14.28 0.86
CA ALA A 231 -2.41 15.03 -0.30
C ALA A 231 -1.02 14.55 -0.77
N GLY A 232 -0.11 14.25 0.17
CA GLY A 232 1.19 13.67 -0.14
C GLY A 232 1.11 12.31 -0.82
N LEU A 233 0.28 11.40 -0.29
CA LEU A 233 0.05 10.07 -0.88
C LEU A 233 -0.56 10.16 -2.28
N LEU A 234 -1.59 11.00 -2.45
CA LEU A 234 -2.26 11.18 -3.75
C LEU A 234 -1.33 11.85 -4.77
N GLY A 235 -0.58 12.88 -4.36
CA GLY A 235 0.40 13.54 -5.22
C GLY A 235 1.47 12.58 -5.70
N TYR A 236 2.01 11.76 -4.80
CA TYR A 236 2.97 10.74 -5.19
C TYR A 236 2.34 9.65 -6.07
N GLY A 237 1.09 9.28 -5.80
CA GLY A 237 0.32 8.36 -6.63
C GLY A 237 0.21 8.84 -8.07
N VAL A 238 -0.03 10.14 -8.29
CA VAL A 238 -0.07 10.75 -9.63
C VAL A 238 1.28 10.60 -10.34
N LEU A 239 2.41 10.80 -9.64
CA LEU A 239 3.75 10.62 -10.22
C LEU A 239 3.99 9.16 -10.65
N VAL A 240 3.61 8.19 -9.81
CA VAL A 240 3.74 6.76 -10.14
C VAL A 240 2.86 6.38 -11.34
N ILE A 241 1.64 6.91 -11.39
CA ILE A 241 0.73 6.70 -12.52
C ILE A 241 1.32 7.28 -13.82
N ALA A 242 1.86 8.50 -13.75
CA ALA A 242 2.51 9.13 -14.90
C ALA A 242 3.71 8.33 -15.39
N ALA A 243 4.57 7.86 -14.48
CA ALA A 243 5.72 7.00 -14.81
C ALA A 243 5.26 5.68 -15.45
N GLY A 244 4.22 5.04 -14.88
CA GLY A 244 3.67 3.80 -15.42
C GLY A 244 3.02 3.98 -16.79
N LEU A 245 2.31 5.06 -17.03
CA LEU A 245 1.75 5.40 -18.33
C LEU A 245 2.87 5.64 -19.36
N PHE A 246 3.92 6.34 -18.98
CA PHE A 246 5.06 6.60 -19.86
C PHE A 246 5.74 5.29 -20.29
N ASP A 247 6.03 4.39 -19.34
CA ASP A 247 6.63 3.08 -19.64
C ASP A 247 5.70 2.22 -20.52
N PHE A 248 4.40 2.20 -20.21
CA PHE A 248 3.40 1.43 -20.95
C PHE A 248 3.24 1.89 -22.40
N HIS A 249 3.42 3.20 -22.67
CA HIS A 249 3.38 3.72 -24.06
C HIS A 249 4.63 3.37 -24.87
N ARG A 250 5.80 3.29 -24.24
CA ARG A 250 7.07 3.00 -24.90
C ARG A 250 7.27 1.54 -25.25
N ARG A 251 6.54 0.64 -24.60
CA ARG A 251 6.63 -0.79 -24.90
C ARG A 251 5.88 -1.14 -26.17
N SER A 252 6.59 -1.76 -27.10
CA SER A 252 6.01 -2.55 -28.19
C SER A 252 5.58 -3.90 -27.59
N LEU A 253 4.32 -4.00 -27.17
CA LEU A 253 3.66 -5.25 -26.81
C LEU A 253 3.03 -5.85 -28.05
#